data_81d8945656a8ffb90f51f6b1ef338493
#
_entry.id   81d8945656a8ffb90f51f6b1ef338493
#
_cell.length_a   1.000
_cell.length_b   1.000
_cell.length_c   1.000
_cell.angle_alpha   90.00
_cell.angle_beta   90.00
_cell.angle_gamma   90.00
#
_symmetry.space_group_name_H-M   'P 1'
#
loop_
_entity.id
_entity.type
_entity.pdbx_description
1 polymer ?
#
loop_
_entity_poly.entity_id
_entity_poly.type
_entity_poly.pdbx_seq_one_letter_code
_entity_poly.pdbx_strand_id
1 'polypeptide(L)' 'MESMIGRQAIVTSEIDNLQGIGQVTVGGQEWSARTEEDGLNLQPGTVVDIVAVSGVKLIVKVDPQMAKVTENLSEPRS' A
#
# COMPACT_ATOMS: atom_id res chain seq x y z
N MET A 1 -6.88 -19.59 11.56
CA MET A 1 -7.35 -18.55 10.68
C MET A 1 -6.26 -17.53 10.44
N GLU A 2 -6.06 -17.16 9.20
CA GLU A 2 -4.96 -16.27 8.88
C GLU A 2 -5.38 -14.82 8.92
N SER A 3 -4.50 -13.99 9.44
CA SER A 3 -4.74 -12.56 9.48
C SER A 3 -4.18 -11.92 8.23
N MET A 4 -4.89 -10.94 7.71
CA MET A 4 -4.37 -10.14 6.60
C MET A 4 -3.29 -9.17 7.06
N ILE A 5 -3.28 -8.86 8.35
CA ILE A 5 -2.34 -7.88 8.88
C ILE A 5 -0.94 -8.46 8.80
N GLY A 6 -0.01 -7.65 8.31
CA GLY A 6 1.37 -8.07 8.15
C GLY A 6 1.70 -8.63 6.79
N ARG A 7 0.70 -8.81 5.94
CA ARG A 7 0.94 -9.27 4.58
C ARG A 7 1.24 -8.08 3.67
N GLN A 8 1.87 -8.36 2.57
CA GLN A 8 2.15 -7.34 1.56
C GLN A 8 1.10 -7.36 0.49
N ALA A 9 0.84 -6.20 -0.06
CA ALA A 9 -0.11 -6.05 -1.14
C ALA A 9 0.49 -5.14 -2.19
N ILE A 10 -0.10 -5.16 -3.39
CA ILE A 10 0.35 -4.30 -4.47
C ILE A 10 -0.83 -3.44 -4.87
N VAL A 11 -0.59 -2.14 -4.97
CA VAL A 11 -1.63 -1.20 -5.37
C VAL A 11 -1.98 -1.45 -6.82
N THR A 12 -3.26 -1.66 -7.08
CA THR A 12 -3.76 -1.86 -8.45
C THR A 12 -4.51 -0.65 -8.97
N SER A 13 -5.06 0.17 -8.07
CA SER A 13 -5.69 1.43 -8.43
C SER A 13 -5.23 2.48 -7.43
N GLU A 14 -4.97 3.67 -7.92
CA GLU A 14 -4.44 4.73 -7.07
C GLU A 14 -5.25 4.87 -5.78
N ILE A 15 -4.55 4.94 -4.67
CA ILE A 15 -5.19 5.10 -3.36
C ILE A 15 -5.18 6.59 -3.02
N ASP A 16 -6.38 7.11 -2.78
CA ASP A 16 -6.55 8.53 -2.44
C ASP A 16 -7.65 8.61 -1.41
N ASN A 17 -7.25 8.85 -0.16
CA ASN A 17 -8.21 8.88 0.94
C ASN A 17 -9.20 10.03 0.81
N LEU A 18 -8.77 11.14 0.23
CA LEU A 18 -9.66 12.29 0.08
C LEU A 18 -10.79 12.00 -0.88
N GLN A 19 -10.51 11.22 -1.92
CA GLN A 19 -11.55 10.82 -2.87
C GLN A 19 -12.23 9.54 -2.45
N GLY A 20 -11.69 8.83 -1.47
CA GLY A 20 -12.27 7.58 -1.02
C GLY A 20 -12.07 6.45 -2.00
N ILE A 21 -10.99 6.47 -2.75
CA ILE A 21 -10.72 5.42 -3.74
C ILE A 21 -9.42 4.72 -3.41
N GLY A 22 -9.27 3.52 -3.91
CA GLY A 22 -8.04 2.78 -3.77
C GLY A 22 -8.29 1.29 -3.76
N GLN A 23 -7.42 0.55 -4.44
CA GLN A 23 -7.51 -0.90 -4.49
C GLN A 23 -6.13 -1.50 -4.49
N VAL A 24 -6.01 -2.66 -3.86
CA VAL A 24 -4.77 -3.43 -3.85
C VAL A 24 -5.12 -4.87 -4.17
N THR A 25 -4.10 -5.63 -4.55
CA THR A 25 -4.25 -7.06 -4.75
C THR A 25 -3.44 -7.80 -3.69
N VAL A 26 -4.05 -8.82 -3.12
CA VAL A 26 -3.42 -9.69 -2.12
C VAL A 26 -3.74 -11.12 -2.53
N GLY A 27 -2.70 -11.90 -2.81
CA GLY A 27 -2.90 -13.28 -3.18
C GLY A 27 -3.81 -13.46 -4.37
N GLY A 28 -3.78 -12.54 -5.31
CA GLY A 28 -4.58 -12.64 -6.51
C GLY A 28 -5.99 -12.09 -6.39
N GLN A 29 -6.35 -11.58 -5.23
CA GLN A 29 -7.67 -10.99 -5.01
C GLN A 29 -7.58 -9.50 -4.81
N GLU A 30 -8.54 -8.79 -5.35
CA GLU A 30 -8.58 -7.34 -5.22
C GLU A 30 -9.38 -6.93 -4.00
N TRP A 31 -8.86 -5.94 -3.29
CA TRP A 31 -9.47 -5.41 -2.08
C TRP A 31 -9.47 -3.90 -2.13
N SER A 32 -10.53 -3.31 -1.57
CA SER A 32 -10.52 -1.88 -1.33
C SER A 32 -9.48 -1.55 -0.26
N ALA A 33 -8.78 -0.45 -0.43
CA ALA A 33 -7.71 -0.11 0.49
C ALA A 33 -7.65 1.39 0.72
N ARG A 34 -7.11 1.75 1.88
CA ARG A 34 -6.85 3.13 2.26
C ARG A 34 -5.47 3.21 2.85
N THR A 35 -4.88 4.39 2.79
CA THR A 35 -3.60 4.60 3.47
C THR A 35 -3.86 4.88 4.94
N GLU A 36 -2.83 4.59 5.73
CA GLU A 36 -2.88 4.89 7.16
C GLU A 36 -2.93 6.38 7.41
N GLU A 37 -2.28 7.15 6.56
CA GLU A 37 -2.22 8.60 6.71
C GLU A 37 -2.98 9.27 5.58
N ASP A 38 -3.78 10.27 5.94
CA ASP A 38 -4.47 11.05 4.93
C ASP A 38 -3.49 11.93 4.17
N GLY A 39 -3.86 12.30 2.95
CA GLY A 39 -3.04 13.17 2.16
C GLY A 39 -1.94 12.47 1.39
N LEU A 40 -1.86 11.17 1.51
CA LEU A 40 -0.85 10.38 0.83
C LEU A 40 -1.51 9.61 -0.32
N ASN A 41 -1.03 9.85 -1.52
CA ASN A 41 -1.55 9.14 -2.69
C ASN A 41 -0.56 8.09 -3.11
N LEU A 42 -1.05 6.88 -3.34
CA LEU A 42 -0.21 5.77 -3.76
C LEU A 42 -0.59 5.35 -5.16
N GLN A 43 0.42 5.26 -6.00
CA GLN A 43 0.22 4.93 -7.41
C GLN A 43 0.16 3.43 -7.61
N PRO A 44 -0.50 2.96 -8.68
CA PRO A 44 -0.51 1.53 -9.00
C PRO A 44 0.91 1.00 -9.13
N GLY A 45 1.10 -0.20 -8.63
CA GLY A 45 2.40 -0.85 -8.64
C GLY A 45 3.19 -0.67 -7.35
N THR A 46 2.70 0.16 -6.44
CA THR A 46 3.38 0.38 -5.16
C THR A 46 3.18 -0.83 -4.26
N VAL A 47 4.25 -1.27 -3.61
CA VAL A 47 4.16 -2.36 -2.64
C VAL A 47 3.87 -1.75 -1.28
N VAL A 48 2.85 -2.29 -0.61
CA VAL A 48 2.41 -1.76 0.67
C VAL A 48 2.24 -2.90 1.66
N ASP A 49 2.26 -2.55 2.94
CA ASP A 49 2.01 -3.50 4.02
C ASP A 49 0.62 -3.26 4.57
N ILE A 50 -0.07 -4.35 4.86
CA ILE A 50 -1.39 -4.27 5.48
C ILE A 50 -1.20 -4.11 6.97
N VAL A 51 -1.69 -3.01 7.53
CA VAL A 51 -1.52 -2.73 8.95
C VAL A 51 -2.81 -2.93 9.73
N ALA A 52 -3.95 -2.94 9.05
CA ALA A 52 -5.22 -3.15 9.74
C ALA A 52 -6.27 -3.53 8.72
N VAL A 53 -7.37 -4.08 9.23
CA VAL A 53 -8.53 -4.40 8.42
C VAL A 53 -9.72 -3.70 9.06
N SER A 54 -10.43 -2.91 8.28
CA SER A 54 -11.57 -2.16 8.77
C SER A 54 -12.77 -2.51 7.90
N GLY A 55 -13.64 -3.39 8.41
CA GLY A 55 -14.77 -3.85 7.63
C GLY A 55 -14.30 -4.59 6.39
N VAL A 56 -14.65 -4.06 5.24
CA VAL A 56 -14.27 -4.67 3.96
C VAL A 56 -13.06 -3.97 3.34
N LYS A 57 -12.42 -3.05 4.06
CA LYS A 57 -11.29 -2.29 3.54
C LYS A 57 -10.03 -2.66 4.29
N LEU A 58 -8.94 -2.61 3.58
CA LEU A 58 -7.63 -2.81 4.16
C LEU A 58 -6.97 -1.46 4.39
N ILE A 59 -6.32 -1.32 5.55
CA ILE A 59 -5.53 -0.13 5.83
C ILE A 59 -4.09 -0.50 5.57
N VAL A 60 -3.43 0.26 4.71
CA VAL A 60 -2.10 -0.08 4.24
C VAL A 60 -1.16 1.09 4.44
N LYS A 61 0.12 0.79 4.42
CA LYS A 61 1.16 1.82 4.44
C LYS A 61 2.27 1.41 3.49
N VAL A 62 3.02 2.40 3.02
CA VAL A 62 4.12 2.13 2.12
C VAL A 62 5.19 1.37 2.89
N ASP A 63 5.75 0.34 2.24
CA ASP A 63 6.83 -0.43 2.81
C ASP A 63 8.05 0.47 2.95
N PRO A 64 8.51 0.74 4.17
CA PRO A 64 9.66 1.64 4.34
C PRO A 64 10.91 1.12 3.66
N GLN A 65 11.03 -0.19 3.56
CA GLN A 65 12.20 -0.78 2.94
C GLN A 65 12.21 -0.51 1.45
N MET A 66 11.06 -0.59 0.82
CA MET A 66 10.98 -0.28 -0.60
C MET A 66 11.26 1.19 -0.87
N ALA A 67 10.79 2.05 -0.01
CA ALA A 67 11.07 3.48 -0.15
C ALA A 67 12.56 3.75 -0.03
N LYS A 68 13.20 3.07 0.90
CA LYS A 68 14.62 3.21 1.09
C LYS A 68 15.41 2.74 -0.13
N VAL A 69 15.02 1.60 -0.65
CA VAL A 69 15.70 1.06 -1.83
C VAL A 69 15.58 2.02 -2.99
N THR A 70 14.41 2.59 -3.17
CA THR A 70 14.21 3.56 -4.24
C THR A 70 15.10 4.78 -4.03
N GLU A 71 15.22 5.20 -2.82
CA GLU A 71 16.06 6.35 -2.51
C GLU A 71 17.51 6.06 -2.85
N ASN A 72 17.97 4.88 -2.49
CA ASN A 72 19.33 4.50 -2.80
C ASN A 72 19.59 4.47 -4.29
N LEU A 73 18.63 3.97 -5.03
CA LEU A 73 18.79 3.89 -6.46
C LEU A 73 18.85 5.25 -7.11
N SER A 74 18.16 6.20 -6.56
CA SER A 74 18.17 7.52 -7.15
C SER A 74 19.40 8.31 -6.77
N GLU A 75 20.15 7.87 -5.80
CA GLU A 75 21.41 8.52 -5.47
C GLU A 75 22.47 8.10 -6.41
N PRO A 76 23.19 9.02 -6.91
CA PRO A 76 24.22 8.66 -7.85
C PRO A 76 25.35 8.10 -7.11
N ARG A 77 25.56 7.63 -6.33
CA ARG A 77 26.53 7.09 -5.82
C ARG A 77 27.53 7.46 -5.95
N SER A 78 27.55 7.83 -5.92
CA SER A 78 28.55 8.20 -6.13
C SER A 78 29.45 7.83 -5.78
#